data_b5e66002b5d12eecc2d4ea8bed15664a
#
_entry.id   b5e66002b5d12eecc2d4ea8bed15664a
#
_cell.length_a   1.000
_cell.length_b   1.000
_cell.length_c   1.000
_cell.angle_alpha   90.00
_cell.angle_beta   90.00
_cell.angle_gamma   90.00
#
_symmetry.space_group_name_H-M   'P 1'
#
loop_
_entity.id
_entity.type
_entity.pdbx_description
1 polymer ?
#
loop_
_entity_poly.entity_id
_entity_poly.type
_entity_poly.pdbx_seq_one_letter_code
_entity_poly.pdbx_strand_id
1 'polypeptide(L)'
;MQRAALTSALCYRDAKAALNFLEAAFGFELTMLIEDNDGKLAHAEMGFGDSLIMIGNEWSQMHKSPASIDGFNTQTVHIHLDADIDAHCERARAAGFEILMEPEDQFYGDRTYRCRDPEGHFWTVGAPIRSVSVDEAEATSGLKVVKGWA
;
A
#
# COMPACT_ATOMS: atom_id res chain seq x y z
N MET A 1 -24.14 -2.96 -2.34
CA MET A 1 -22.69 -3.10 -2.57
C MET A 1 -22.12 -3.95 -1.45
N GLN A 2 -21.43 -5.02 -1.81
CA GLN A 2 -20.78 -5.87 -0.82
C GLN A 2 -19.44 -5.22 -0.44
N ARG A 3 -19.25 -4.94 0.84
CA ARG A 3 -17.99 -4.41 1.37
C ARG A 3 -17.03 -5.55 1.69
N ALA A 4 -15.74 -5.33 1.53
CA ALA A 4 -14.73 -6.25 2.04
C ALA A 4 -14.86 -6.37 3.56
N ALA A 5 -14.60 -7.57 4.08
CA ALA A 5 -14.69 -7.82 5.53
C ALA A 5 -13.65 -7.04 6.34
N LEU A 6 -12.52 -6.73 5.72
CA LEU A 6 -11.45 -5.92 6.31
C LEU A 6 -11.11 -4.77 5.38
N THR A 7 -10.89 -3.59 5.94
CA THR A 7 -10.49 -2.39 5.21
C THR A 7 -9.45 -1.64 6.03
N SER A 8 -8.31 -1.29 5.40
CA SER A 8 -7.31 -0.43 6.03
C SER A 8 -7.78 1.02 6.03
N ALA A 9 -7.54 1.72 7.13
CA ALA A 9 -7.75 3.15 7.26
C ALA A 9 -6.41 3.84 7.55
N LEU A 10 -6.07 4.84 6.76
CA LEU A 10 -4.78 5.53 6.80
C LEU A 10 -5.00 6.99 7.19
N CYS A 11 -4.17 7.47 8.11
CA CYS A 11 -4.16 8.87 8.54
C CYS A 11 -3.10 9.67 7.81
N TYR A 12 -3.49 10.86 7.35
CA TYR A 12 -2.59 11.81 6.71
C TYR A 12 -2.70 13.19 7.35
N ARG A 13 -1.63 13.95 7.32
CA ARG A 13 -1.64 15.37 7.71
C ARG A 13 -2.42 16.18 6.69
N ASP A 14 -2.23 15.87 5.41
CA ASP A 14 -2.98 16.43 4.29
C ASP A 14 -3.62 15.29 3.49
N ALA A 15 -4.80 14.88 3.92
CA ALA A 15 -5.51 13.76 3.30
C ALA A 15 -5.93 14.06 1.86
N LYS A 16 -6.26 15.31 1.52
CA LYS A 16 -6.59 15.66 0.13
C LYS A 16 -5.39 15.53 -0.81
N ALA A 17 -4.21 15.94 -0.36
CA ALA A 17 -2.98 15.70 -1.13
C ALA A 17 -2.72 14.21 -1.30
N ALA A 18 -3.03 13.40 -0.28
CA ALA A 18 -2.88 11.95 -0.35
C ALA A 18 -3.75 11.32 -1.43
N LEU A 19 -4.98 11.78 -1.62
CA LEU A 19 -5.84 11.30 -2.71
C LEU A 19 -5.15 11.46 -4.07
N ASN A 20 -4.50 12.59 -4.29
CA ASN A 20 -3.83 12.89 -5.56
C ASN A 20 -2.59 12.01 -5.78
N PHE A 21 -1.72 11.87 -4.79
CA PHE A 21 -0.50 11.08 -4.98
C PHE A 21 -0.77 9.57 -5.02
N LEU A 22 -1.81 9.08 -4.34
CA LEU A 22 -2.20 7.66 -4.41
C LEU A 22 -2.82 7.32 -5.77
N GLU A 23 -3.62 8.22 -6.34
CA GLU A 23 -4.09 8.08 -7.72
C GLU A 23 -2.92 8.08 -8.71
N ALA A 24 -2.02 9.05 -8.60
CA ALA A 24 -0.87 9.17 -9.50
C ALA A 24 0.05 7.96 -9.44
N ALA A 25 0.40 7.49 -8.24
CA ALA A 25 1.33 6.38 -8.04
C ALA A 25 0.74 5.01 -8.35
N PHE A 26 -0.48 4.75 -7.88
CA PHE A 26 -1.06 3.41 -7.86
C PHE A 26 -2.32 3.26 -8.72
N GLY A 27 -2.87 4.37 -9.23
CA GLY A 27 -4.12 4.33 -9.98
C GLY A 27 -5.34 4.05 -9.11
N PHE A 28 -5.27 4.36 -7.83
CA PHE A 28 -6.44 4.27 -6.96
C PHE A 28 -7.51 5.27 -7.41
N GLU A 29 -8.77 4.85 -7.34
CA GLU A 29 -9.91 5.65 -7.76
C GLU A 29 -10.66 6.21 -6.54
N LEU A 30 -10.88 7.52 -6.53
CA LEU A 30 -11.71 8.14 -5.48
C LEU A 30 -13.17 7.70 -5.65
N THR A 31 -13.68 6.92 -4.68
CA THR A 31 -15.04 6.37 -4.70
C THR A 31 -15.98 7.09 -3.74
N MET A 32 -15.43 7.74 -2.72
CA MET A 32 -16.20 8.53 -1.75
C MET A 32 -15.35 9.67 -1.22
N LEU A 33 -15.93 10.86 -1.15
CA LEU A 33 -15.34 12.01 -0.48
C LEU A 33 -16.42 12.73 0.34
N ILE A 34 -16.18 12.86 1.62
CA ILE A 34 -17.03 13.62 2.55
C ILE A 34 -16.19 14.78 3.09
N GLU A 35 -16.71 15.98 2.95
CA GLU A 35 -16.09 17.21 3.44
C GLU A 35 -16.94 17.83 4.54
N ASP A 36 -16.30 18.58 5.43
CA ASP A 36 -17.01 19.45 6.36
C ASP A 36 -17.46 20.76 5.66
N ASN A 37 -18.12 21.64 6.42
CA ASN A 37 -18.64 22.89 5.86
C ASN A 37 -17.53 23.87 5.41
N ASP A 38 -16.30 23.67 5.83
CA ASP A 38 -15.14 24.48 5.44
C ASP A 38 -14.37 23.85 4.26
N GLY A 39 -14.87 22.73 3.72
CA GLY A 39 -14.25 22.02 2.61
C GLY A 39 -13.06 21.16 3.03
N LYS A 40 -12.87 20.90 4.32
CA LYS A 40 -11.85 20.00 4.82
C LYS A 40 -12.33 18.56 4.68
N LEU A 41 -11.46 17.66 4.26
CA LEU A 41 -11.79 16.25 4.18
C LEU A 41 -12.13 15.70 5.56
N ALA A 42 -13.33 15.14 5.69
CA ALA A 42 -13.77 14.41 6.86
C ALA A 42 -13.54 12.90 6.70
N HIS A 43 -13.82 12.37 5.51
CA HIS A 43 -13.63 10.97 5.18
C HIS A 43 -13.52 10.77 3.67
N ALA A 44 -12.65 9.85 3.24
CA ALA A 44 -12.60 9.44 1.85
C ALA A 44 -12.38 7.94 1.73
N GLU A 45 -12.81 7.39 0.61
CA GLU A 45 -12.54 6.01 0.21
C GLU A 45 -11.96 5.98 -1.19
N MET A 46 -10.92 5.18 -1.38
CA MET A 46 -10.31 4.95 -2.68
C MET A 46 -10.35 3.47 -3.01
N GLY A 47 -10.82 3.16 -4.21
CA GLY A 47 -10.94 1.80 -4.71
C GLY A 47 -9.72 1.36 -5.50
N PHE A 48 -9.45 0.06 -5.45
CA PHE A 48 -8.46 -0.60 -6.30
C PHE A 48 -8.89 -2.05 -6.52
N GLY A 49 -9.18 -2.42 -7.78
CA GLY A 49 -9.74 -3.74 -8.07
C GLY A 49 -11.05 -3.95 -7.32
N ASP A 50 -11.13 -5.03 -6.56
CA ASP A 50 -12.28 -5.39 -5.72
C ASP A 50 -12.17 -4.88 -4.27
N SER A 51 -11.15 -4.12 -3.98
CA SER A 51 -10.79 -3.67 -2.63
C SER A 51 -10.90 -2.15 -2.51
N LEU A 52 -10.87 -1.66 -1.28
CA LEU A 52 -10.80 -0.21 -1.01
C LEU A 52 -9.96 0.07 0.24
N ILE A 53 -9.49 1.28 0.34
CA ILE A 53 -8.88 1.85 1.54
C ILE A 53 -9.64 3.10 1.97
N MET A 54 -9.62 3.38 3.26
CA MET A 54 -10.15 4.60 3.85
C MET A 54 -9.02 5.60 4.08
N ILE A 55 -9.28 6.87 3.79
CA ILE A 55 -8.33 7.96 3.94
C ILE A 55 -8.95 9.02 4.84
N GLY A 56 -8.22 9.42 5.85
CA GLY A 56 -8.64 10.47 6.77
C GLY A 56 -7.50 11.36 7.21
N ASN A 57 -7.87 12.52 7.76
CA ASN A 57 -6.93 13.39 8.45
C ASN A 57 -6.61 12.86 9.85
N GLU A 58 -5.60 13.44 10.48
CA GLU A 58 -5.31 13.22 11.90
C GLU A 58 -6.46 13.80 12.75
N TRP A 59 -7.42 12.96 13.12
CA TRP A 59 -8.65 13.35 13.77
C TRP A 59 -8.61 13.24 15.31
N SER A 60 -7.52 12.72 15.86
CA SER A 60 -7.30 12.65 17.31
C SER A 60 -5.81 12.66 17.64
N GLN A 61 -5.49 12.81 18.92
CA GLN A 61 -4.11 12.75 19.42
C GLN A 61 -3.49 11.34 19.22
N MET A 62 -4.32 10.32 19.05
CA MET A 62 -3.91 8.92 18.90
C MET A 62 -3.77 8.49 17.44
N HIS A 63 -4.33 9.23 16.48
CA HIS A 63 -4.35 8.89 15.07
C HIS A 63 -3.44 9.87 14.32
N LYS A 64 -2.25 9.37 13.96
CA LYS A 64 -1.18 10.20 13.40
C LYS A 64 -0.69 9.63 12.06
N SER A 65 -0.34 10.56 11.17
CA SER A 65 0.49 10.25 10.01
C SER A 65 1.92 9.92 10.45
N PRO A 66 2.64 9.03 9.74
CA PRO A 66 4.07 8.84 9.98
C PRO A 66 4.87 10.15 9.99
N ALA A 67 4.50 11.12 9.14
CA ALA A 67 5.12 12.44 9.09
C ALA A 67 5.03 13.21 10.43
N SER A 68 4.07 12.89 11.27
CA SER A 68 3.87 13.53 12.58
C SER A 68 4.50 12.78 13.75
N ILE A 69 5.12 11.63 13.48
CA ILE A 69 5.75 10.76 14.48
C ILE A 69 7.14 10.29 14.02
N ASP A 70 7.94 11.23 13.53
CA ASP A 70 9.34 11.01 13.11
C ASP A 70 9.50 9.96 12.00
N GLY A 71 8.49 9.70 11.19
CA GLY A 71 8.50 8.74 10.09
C GLY A 71 8.30 7.29 10.50
N PHE A 72 8.00 7.00 11.76
CA PHE A 72 7.67 5.64 12.18
C PHE A 72 6.38 5.17 11.55
N ASN A 73 6.34 3.90 11.15
CA ASN A 73 5.20 3.27 10.53
C ASN A 73 4.92 1.94 11.23
N THR A 74 3.67 1.72 11.63
CA THR A 74 3.28 0.52 12.39
C THR A 74 2.50 -0.49 11.56
N GLN A 75 2.12 -0.14 10.35
CA GLN A 75 1.34 -0.99 9.45
C GLN A 75 1.77 -0.74 8.01
N THR A 76 1.90 -1.83 7.25
CA THR A 76 2.19 -1.78 5.81
C THR A 76 0.97 -2.28 5.04
N VAL A 77 0.62 -1.59 3.97
CA VAL A 77 -0.41 -2.08 3.04
C VAL A 77 0.28 -2.80 1.88
N HIS A 78 -0.18 -4.01 1.58
CA HIS A 78 0.28 -4.79 0.46
C HIS A 78 -0.71 -4.68 -0.70
N ILE A 79 -0.18 -4.43 -1.89
CA ILE A 79 -0.93 -4.41 -3.16
C ILE A 79 -0.51 -5.63 -3.96
N HIS A 80 -1.48 -6.47 -4.31
CA HIS A 80 -1.26 -7.62 -5.19
C HIS A 80 -1.75 -7.28 -6.59
N LEU A 81 -0.87 -7.44 -7.56
CA LEU A 81 -1.11 -7.12 -8.96
C LEU A 81 -0.98 -8.37 -9.84
N ASP A 82 -1.58 -8.29 -11.00
CA ASP A 82 -1.28 -9.14 -12.16
C ASP A 82 -0.78 -8.20 -13.27
N ALA A 83 0.40 -7.61 -13.05
CA ALA A 83 0.95 -6.57 -13.91
C ALA A 83 2.48 -6.49 -13.81
N ASP A 84 3.09 -5.68 -14.66
CA ASP A 84 4.53 -5.39 -14.67
C ASP A 84 4.92 -4.59 -13.42
N ILE A 85 5.63 -5.25 -12.50
CA ILE A 85 6.08 -4.65 -11.23
C ILE A 85 7.14 -3.57 -11.47
N ASP A 86 8.03 -3.75 -12.42
CA ASP A 86 9.06 -2.75 -12.73
C ASP A 86 8.43 -1.45 -13.23
N ALA A 87 7.48 -1.54 -14.15
CA ALA A 87 6.74 -0.39 -14.66
C ALA A 87 5.91 0.29 -13.55
N HIS A 88 5.29 -0.49 -12.68
CA HIS A 88 4.53 0.03 -11.54
C HIS A 88 5.45 0.79 -10.56
N CYS A 89 6.63 0.27 -10.28
CA CYS A 89 7.64 0.93 -9.45
C CYS A 89 8.07 2.28 -10.04
N GLU A 90 8.33 2.35 -11.36
CA GLU A 90 8.70 3.59 -12.02
C GLU A 90 7.57 4.63 -11.96
N ARG A 91 6.32 4.21 -12.06
CA ARG A 91 5.16 5.08 -11.87
C ARG A 91 5.10 5.68 -10.47
N ALA A 92 5.33 4.86 -9.44
CA ALA A 92 5.37 5.31 -8.05
C ALA A 92 6.54 6.29 -7.82
N ARG A 93 7.71 5.99 -8.38
CA ARG A 93 8.88 6.89 -8.33
C ARG A 93 8.58 8.25 -8.97
N ALA A 94 7.97 8.25 -10.14
CA ALA A 94 7.60 9.46 -10.86
C ALA A 94 6.56 10.30 -10.11
N ALA A 95 5.71 9.66 -9.30
CA ALA A 95 4.71 10.32 -8.45
C ALA A 95 5.28 10.87 -7.14
N GLY A 96 6.60 10.75 -6.91
CA GLY A 96 7.28 11.29 -5.73
C GLY A 96 7.39 10.33 -4.55
N PHE A 97 7.14 9.04 -4.75
CA PHE A 97 7.33 8.02 -3.72
C PHE A 97 8.81 7.67 -3.60
N GLU A 98 9.27 7.44 -2.38
CA GLU A 98 10.62 6.95 -2.13
C GLU A 98 10.65 5.43 -2.27
N ILE A 99 11.49 4.93 -3.17
CA ILE A 99 11.65 3.49 -3.34
C ILE A 99 12.64 2.98 -2.30
N LEU A 100 12.14 2.15 -1.39
CA LEU A 100 12.93 1.58 -0.29
C LEU A 100 13.60 0.27 -0.69
N MET A 101 12.98 -0.48 -1.58
CA MET A 101 13.51 -1.71 -2.15
C MET A 101 13.10 -1.76 -3.62
N GLU A 102 14.09 -1.78 -4.51
CA GLU A 102 13.87 -1.93 -5.94
C GLU A 102 13.19 -3.28 -6.25
N PRO A 103 12.50 -3.40 -7.39
CA PRO A 103 11.88 -4.67 -7.76
C PRO A 103 12.87 -5.83 -7.75
N GLU A 104 12.53 -6.88 -7.01
CA GLU A 104 13.32 -8.10 -6.94
C GLU A 104 12.43 -9.34 -6.80
N ASP A 105 12.97 -10.48 -7.24
CA ASP A 105 12.28 -11.76 -7.16
C ASP A 105 12.44 -12.34 -5.76
N GLN A 106 11.31 -12.72 -5.17
CA GLN A 106 11.26 -13.27 -3.82
C GLN A 106 11.30 -14.81 -3.86
N PHE A 107 11.81 -15.40 -2.78
CA PHE A 107 11.93 -16.86 -2.66
C PHE A 107 10.59 -17.61 -2.76
N TYR A 108 9.48 -16.92 -2.53
CA TYR A 108 8.13 -17.50 -2.58
C TYR A 108 7.44 -17.34 -3.93
N GLY A 109 8.11 -16.78 -4.93
CA GLY A 109 7.62 -16.77 -6.32
C GLY A 109 7.01 -15.47 -6.80
N ASP A 110 7.00 -14.43 -5.97
CA ASP A 110 6.57 -13.10 -6.36
C ASP A 110 7.77 -12.22 -6.74
N ARG A 111 7.51 -11.23 -7.60
CA ARG A 111 8.39 -10.08 -7.77
C ARG A 111 7.78 -8.91 -7.03
N THR A 112 8.55 -8.27 -6.16
CA THR A 112 8.05 -7.22 -5.27
C THR A 112 8.96 -6.01 -5.26
N TYR A 113 8.37 -4.84 -4.97
CA TYR A 113 9.13 -3.67 -4.55
C TYR A 113 8.45 -3.05 -3.32
N ARG A 114 9.17 -2.21 -2.62
CA ARG A 114 8.67 -1.51 -1.44
C ARG A 114 8.92 -0.03 -1.57
N CYS A 115 7.95 0.76 -1.18
CA CYS A 115 8.06 2.21 -1.23
C CYS A 115 7.43 2.88 -0.01
N ARG A 116 7.73 4.15 0.12
CA ARG A 116 7.16 5.03 1.14
C ARG A 116 6.51 6.21 0.44
N ASP A 117 5.26 6.51 0.80
CA ASP A 117 4.56 7.65 0.24
C ASP A 117 5.10 8.98 0.82
N PRO A 118 4.70 10.14 0.27
CA PRO A 118 5.21 11.44 0.73
C PRO A 118 4.98 11.76 2.21
N GLU A 119 4.05 11.09 2.87
CA GLU A 119 3.83 11.25 4.31
C GLU A 119 4.40 10.10 5.16
N GLY A 120 5.05 9.13 4.53
CA GLY A 120 5.79 8.10 5.24
C GLY A 120 5.08 6.77 5.42
N HIS A 121 3.87 6.58 4.92
CA HIS A 121 3.25 5.25 4.91
C HIS A 121 4.00 4.30 3.98
N PHE A 122 4.20 3.07 4.43
CA PHE A 122 4.90 2.03 3.68
C PHE A 122 3.91 1.19 2.87
N TRP A 123 4.32 0.91 1.63
CA TRP A 123 3.57 0.10 0.68
C TRP A 123 4.47 -0.98 0.11
N THR A 124 3.97 -2.20 0.07
CA THR A 124 4.61 -3.30 -0.65
C THR A 124 3.74 -3.66 -1.84
N VAL A 125 4.34 -3.75 -3.01
CA VAL A 125 3.63 -4.06 -4.25
C VAL A 125 4.26 -5.30 -4.85
N GLY A 126 3.45 -6.29 -5.20
CA GLY A 126 3.94 -7.54 -5.72
C GLY A 126 3.00 -8.21 -6.73
N ALA A 127 3.58 -9.04 -7.57
CA ALA A 127 2.88 -9.88 -8.52
C ALA A 127 3.52 -11.26 -8.56
N PRO A 128 2.74 -12.33 -8.70
CA PRO A 128 3.28 -13.67 -8.86
C PRO A 128 3.98 -13.78 -10.22
N ILE A 129 5.18 -14.33 -10.24
CA ILE A 129 5.95 -14.56 -11.48
C ILE A 129 6.22 -16.02 -11.74
N ARG A 130 6.17 -16.88 -10.73
CA ARG A 130 6.34 -18.32 -10.86
C ARG A 130 5.79 -19.07 -9.66
N SER A 131 5.52 -20.34 -9.82
CA SER A 131 5.20 -21.24 -8.71
C SER A 131 6.48 -21.74 -8.05
N VAL A 132 6.48 -21.85 -6.73
CA VAL A 132 7.59 -22.34 -5.91
C VAL A 132 7.07 -23.41 -4.97
N SER A 133 7.77 -24.57 -4.90
CA SER A 133 7.45 -25.61 -3.92
C SER A 133 7.93 -25.22 -2.52
N VAL A 134 7.36 -25.86 -1.50
CA VAL A 134 7.82 -25.68 -0.11
C VAL A 134 9.30 -26.01 0.02
N ASP A 135 9.73 -27.15 -0.53
CA ASP A 135 11.13 -27.59 -0.46
C ASP A 135 12.09 -26.58 -1.08
N GLU A 136 11.74 -26.02 -2.24
CA GLU A 136 12.52 -24.98 -2.91
C GLU A 136 12.57 -23.70 -2.07
N ALA A 137 11.42 -23.26 -1.55
CA ALA A 137 11.33 -22.06 -0.74
C ALA A 137 12.17 -22.17 0.56
N GLU A 138 12.09 -23.31 1.23
CA GLU A 138 12.89 -23.58 2.44
C GLU A 138 14.38 -23.63 2.13
N ALA A 139 14.77 -24.29 1.06
CA ALA A 139 16.17 -24.40 0.63
C ALA A 139 16.76 -23.02 0.30
N THR A 140 16.01 -22.18 -0.40
CA THR A 140 16.47 -20.86 -0.83
C THR A 140 16.52 -19.85 0.32
N SER A 141 15.49 -19.85 1.20
CA SER A 141 15.35 -18.84 2.26
C SER A 141 16.05 -19.21 3.56
N GLY A 142 16.29 -20.50 3.81
CA GLY A 142 16.72 -21.01 5.11
C GLY A 142 15.62 -20.98 6.18
N LEU A 143 14.39 -20.67 5.80
CA LEU A 143 13.22 -20.66 6.68
C LEU A 143 12.48 -21.98 6.59
N LYS A 144 11.61 -22.25 7.56
CA LYS A 144 10.78 -23.45 7.59
C LYS A 144 9.31 -23.07 7.46
N VAL A 145 8.61 -23.69 6.52
CA VAL A 145 7.16 -23.54 6.36
C VAL A 145 6.45 -24.49 7.30
N VAL A 146 5.91 -23.97 8.40
CA VAL A 146 5.25 -24.79 9.43
C VAL A 146 3.79 -25.07 9.08
N LYS A 147 3.12 -24.14 8.38
CA LYS A 147 1.71 -24.28 8.02
C LYS A 147 1.37 -23.37 6.84
N GLY A 148 0.51 -23.87 5.97
CA GLY A 148 -0.05 -23.12 4.83
C GLY A 148 1.03 -22.76 3.80
N TRP A 149 0.87 -23.21 2.61
CA TRP A 149 1.62 -22.84 1.42
C TRP A 149 0.73 -23.20 0.25
N ALA A 150 0.29 -22.20 -0.44
CA ALA A 150 -0.62 -22.42 -1.56
C ALA A 150 0.12 -22.77 -2.85
#